data_65350cea0b965c5685f6ed93e71ddf2c
#
_entry.id   65350cea0b965c5685f6ed93e71ddf2c
#
_cell.length_a   1.000
_cell.length_b   1.000
_cell.length_c   1.000
_cell.angle_alpha   90.00
_cell.angle_beta   90.00
_cell.angle_gamma   90.00
#
_symmetry.space_group_name_H-M   'P 1'
#
loop_
_entity.id
_entity.type
_entity.pdbx_description
1 polymer ?
#
loop_
_entity_poly.entity_id
_entity_poly.type
_entity_poly.pdbx_seq_one_letter_code
_entity_poly.pdbx_strand_id
1 'polypeptide(L)'
;MTEKYSLKVPDIDFWKGLVPCQIGCPIHTDAGRYVQLIGEKKYQDAFLTARSPNPFASVCGRVCAAPCEDVCRRGKIDAPVSIRALKRFVTEKYGVESLEPDTQDTLFDGAIDSGNKWRWHLPMQNEARKNIVTNKKIAVIGSGPTGLSAAHDLALMGYSVTVFEATNVPGGMLRHGIPEYRLARILIDKEVDKIKRLGVEIQYNTPLTEKFGIKQLRAQGFESVFISVGTQKGRDLNIEGSNLDGVIKAID
;
A
#
# COMPACT_ATOMS: atom_id res chain seq x y z
N MET A 1 29.80 0.07 -44.37
CA MET A 1 28.84 -0.51 -43.37
C MET A 1 27.94 0.62 -42.95
N THR A 2 26.72 0.67 -43.45
CA THR A 2 25.73 1.68 -43.07
C THR A 2 25.05 1.20 -41.77
N GLU A 3 25.40 1.80 -40.65
CA GLU A 3 24.66 1.63 -39.40
C GLU A 3 23.20 2.06 -39.64
N LYS A 4 22.31 1.12 -39.59
CA LYS A 4 20.86 1.40 -39.61
C LYS A 4 20.48 1.94 -38.24
N TYR A 5 20.36 3.26 -38.11
CA TYR A 5 19.74 3.88 -36.96
C TYR A 5 18.26 3.45 -36.90
N SER A 6 17.89 2.66 -35.90
CA SER A 6 16.49 2.37 -35.65
C SER A 6 15.93 3.41 -34.69
N LEU A 7 15.05 4.26 -35.17
CA LEU A 7 14.32 5.22 -34.35
C LEU A 7 13.26 4.47 -33.57
N LYS A 8 13.43 4.38 -32.26
CA LYS A 8 12.41 3.79 -31.39
C LYS A 8 11.51 4.92 -30.92
N VAL A 9 10.29 5.00 -31.45
CA VAL A 9 9.29 5.97 -30.96
C VAL A 9 8.86 5.53 -29.57
N PRO A 10 8.98 6.40 -28.55
CA PRO A 10 8.53 6.08 -27.20
C PRO A 10 7.02 5.78 -27.17
N ASP A 11 6.64 4.72 -26.49
CA ASP A 11 5.25 4.36 -26.28
C ASP A 11 4.61 5.17 -25.13
N ILE A 12 3.31 4.96 -24.90
CA ILE A 12 2.57 5.68 -23.85
C ILE A 12 3.11 5.40 -22.44
N ASP A 13 3.67 4.21 -22.20
CA ASP A 13 4.18 3.83 -20.87
C ASP A 13 5.51 4.53 -20.59
N PHE A 14 6.33 4.74 -21.61
CA PHE A 14 7.51 5.61 -21.50
C PHE A 14 7.12 7.04 -21.07
N TRP A 15 6.09 7.63 -21.72
CA TRP A 15 5.65 8.98 -21.39
C TRP A 15 5.02 9.06 -20.00
N LYS A 16 4.25 8.07 -19.58
CA LYS A 16 3.74 7.96 -18.20
C LYS A 16 4.87 7.93 -17.18
N GLY A 17 5.97 7.20 -17.48
CA GLY A 17 7.17 7.16 -16.65
C GLY A 17 7.88 8.50 -16.48
N LEU A 18 7.51 9.55 -17.24
CA LEU A 18 8.04 10.91 -17.15
C LEU A 18 7.12 11.90 -16.43
N VAL A 19 5.94 11.46 -15.97
CA VAL A 19 5.00 12.33 -15.24
C VAL A 19 5.52 12.58 -13.83
N PRO A 20 5.90 13.82 -13.44
CA PRO A 20 6.60 14.08 -12.19
C PRO A 20 5.85 13.60 -10.96
N CYS A 21 4.53 13.83 -10.86
CA CYS A 21 3.74 13.39 -9.72
C CYS A 21 3.64 11.86 -9.60
N GLN A 22 3.75 11.13 -10.70
CA GLN A 22 3.80 9.66 -10.67
C GLN A 22 5.19 9.17 -10.27
N ILE A 23 6.26 9.78 -10.80
CA ILE A 23 7.65 9.45 -10.43
C ILE A 23 7.93 9.80 -8.97
N GLY A 24 7.47 10.95 -8.50
CA GLY A 24 7.63 11.38 -7.10
C GLY A 24 6.85 10.52 -6.11
N CYS A 25 5.88 9.73 -6.57
CA CYS A 25 5.16 8.78 -5.71
C CYS A 25 5.94 7.47 -5.58
N PRO A 26 6.36 7.05 -4.37
CA PRO A 26 7.14 5.81 -4.19
C PRO A 26 6.46 4.54 -4.72
N ILE A 27 5.13 4.55 -4.83
CA ILE A 27 4.34 3.44 -5.38
C ILE A 27 3.80 3.74 -6.79
N HIS A 28 4.28 4.80 -7.42
CA HIS A 28 3.96 5.20 -8.79
C HIS A 28 2.45 5.30 -9.08
N THR A 29 1.64 5.76 -8.09
CA THR A 29 0.21 6.02 -8.34
C THR A 29 0.03 7.01 -9.48
N ASP A 30 -0.85 6.70 -10.44
CA ASP A 30 -1.19 7.60 -11.53
C ASP A 30 -2.03 8.78 -11.01
N ALA A 31 -1.32 9.70 -10.34
CA ALA A 31 -1.93 10.86 -9.71
C ALA A 31 -2.54 11.82 -10.75
N GLY A 32 -1.91 11.98 -11.89
CA GLY A 32 -2.44 12.79 -13.00
C GLY A 32 -3.80 12.30 -13.46
N ARG A 33 -3.93 10.97 -13.61
CA ARG A 33 -5.16 10.36 -14.08
C ARG A 33 -6.30 10.51 -13.09
N TYR A 34 -6.13 10.21 -11.81
CA TYR A 34 -7.25 10.35 -10.88
C TYR A 34 -7.62 11.81 -10.62
N VAL A 35 -6.69 12.75 -10.66
CA VAL A 35 -6.98 14.19 -10.60
C VAL A 35 -7.83 14.63 -11.80
N GLN A 36 -7.47 14.19 -13.02
CA GLN A 36 -8.25 14.43 -14.22
C GLN A 36 -9.67 13.85 -14.09
N LEU A 37 -9.80 12.61 -13.66
CA LEU A 37 -11.10 11.94 -13.48
C LEU A 37 -11.99 12.66 -12.46
N ILE A 38 -11.40 13.23 -11.41
CA ILE A 38 -12.14 14.08 -10.45
C ILE A 38 -12.69 15.32 -11.17
N GLY A 39 -11.88 16.00 -12.01
CA GLY A 39 -12.32 17.13 -12.82
C GLY A 39 -13.45 16.77 -13.78
N GLU A 40 -13.42 15.55 -14.32
CA GLU A 40 -14.47 14.99 -15.18
C GLU A 40 -15.70 14.48 -14.40
N LYS A 41 -15.72 14.60 -13.05
CA LYS A 41 -16.75 14.06 -12.14
C LYS A 41 -16.91 12.53 -12.19
N LYS A 42 -15.90 11.80 -12.68
CA LYS A 42 -15.82 10.34 -12.71
C LYS A 42 -15.17 9.82 -11.42
N TYR A 43 -15.85 10.05 -10.29
CA TYR A 43 -15.26 9.86 -8.96
C TYR A 43 -14.97 8.39 -8.63
N GLN A 44 -15.79 7.45 -9.10
CA GLN A 44 -15.54 6.02 -8.91
C GLN A 44 -14.26 5.59 -9.62
N ASP A 45 -14.11 5.98 -10.88
CA ASP A 45 -12.90 5.68 -11.67
C ASP A 45 -11.66 6.34 -11.03
N ALA A 46 -11.81 7.55 -10.49
CA ALA A 46 -10.75 8.24 -9.77
C ALA A 46 -10.34 7.48 -8.49
N PHE A 47 -11.30 6.98 -7.72
CA PHE A 47 -11.03 6.15 -6.54
C PHE A 47 -10.29 4.87 -6.91
N LEU A 48 -10.77 4.13 -7.91
CA LEU A 48 -10.14 2.90 -8.37
C LEU A 48 -8.71 3.14 -8.87
N THR A 49 -8.49 4.23 -9.62
CA THR A 49 -7.14 4.64 -10.06
C THR A 49 -6.23 4.95 -8.86
N ALA A 50 -6.72 5.69 -7.87
CA ALA A 50 -5.97 6.05 -6.68
C ALA A 50 -5.66 4.85 -5.77
N ARG A 51 -6.56 3.84 -5.76
CA ARG A 51 -6.46 2.61 -4.96
C ARG A 51 -5.61 1.53 -5.64
N SER A 52 -5.59 1.49 -6.98
CA SER A 52 -5.01 0.41 -7.77
C SER A 52 -3.62 -0.05 -7.30
N PRO A 53 -2.60 0.82 -7.13
CA PRO A 53 -1.27 0.39 -6.69
C PRO A 53 -1.10 0.42 -5.16
N ASN A 54 -2.16 0.69 -4.39
CA ASN A 54 -2.03 1.05 -2.99
C ASN A 54 -3.16 0.50 -2.12
N PRO A 55 -2.94 -0.60 -1.38
CA PRO A 55 -3.95 -1.15 -0.47
C PRO A 55 -4.37 -0.20 0.65
N PHE A 56 -3.61 0.87 0.91
CA PHE A 56 -3.84 1.86 1.95
C PHE A 56 -4.19 3.25 1.39
N ALA A 57 -5.07 3.32 0.40
CA ALA A 57 -5.40 4.59 -0.25
C ALA A 57 -6.01 5.61 0.71
N SER A 58 -6.90 5.18 1.62
CA SER A 58 -7.50 6.04 2.65
C SER A 58 -6.47 6.54 3.65
N VAL A 59 -5.59 5.65 4.11
CA VAL A 59 -4.46 6.02 4.98
C VAL A 59 -3.57 7.06 4.30
N CYS A 60 -3.19 6.83 3.04
CA CYS A 60 -2.37 7.78 2.28
C CYS A 60 -3.07 9.13 2.08
N GLY A 61 -4.36 9.16 1.84
CA GLY A 61 -5.15 10.41 1.76
C GLY A 61 -5.03 11.28 3.01
N ARG A 62 -4.74 10.68 4.18
CA ARG A 62 -4.68 11.37 5.47
C ARG A 62 -3.27 11.69 5.95
N VAL A 63 -2.30 10.78 5.76
CA VAL A 63 -1.00 10.89 6.44
C VAL A 63 0.21 10.88 5.51
N CYS A 64 0.03 10.71 4.19
CA CYS A 64 1.14 10.77 3.25
C CYS A 64 1.83 12.14 3.27
N ALA A 65 3.16 12.16 3.20
CA ALA A 65 3.94 13.40 3.07
C ALA A 65 3.71 14.10 1.72
N ALA A 66 3.06 13.43 0.77
CA ALA A 66 2.69 13.96 -0.55
C ALA A 66 3.88 14.39 -1.43
N PRO A 67 4.94 13.58 -1.59
CA PRO A 67 6.08 13.96 -2.43
C PRO A 67 5.69 14.22 -3.90
N CYS A 68 4.54 13.72 -4.34
CA CYS A 68 3.96 14.06 -5.64
C CYS A 68 3.57 15.55 -5.76
N GLU A 69 3.26 16.22 -4.66
CA GLU A 69 2.98 17.67 -4.61
C GLU A 69 4.28 18.47 -4.69
N ASP A 70 5.34 18.01 -4.03
CA ASP A 70 6.66 18.67 -4.04
C ASP A 70 7.27 18.76 -5.46
N VAL A 71 7.04 17.73 -6.28
CA VAL A 71 7.52 17.67 -7.67
C VAL A 71 6.48 18.15 -8.70
N CYS A 72 5.36 18.69 -8.25
CA CYS A 72 4.29 19.13 -9.13
C CYS A 72 4.72 20.32 -9.99
N ARG A 73 4.63 20.17 -11.32
CA ARG A 73 5.00 21.25 -12.27
C ARG A 73 4.15 22.50 -12.08
N ARG A 74 2.91 22.35 -11.62
CA ARG A 74 2.04 23.49 -11.35
C ARG A 74 2.63 24.43 -10.31
N GLY A 75 3.35 23.90 -9.32
CA GLY A 75 4.04 24.68 -8.28
C GLY A 75 5.12 25.62 -8.80
N LYS A 76 5.54 25.48 -10.09
CA LYS A 76 6.45 26.43 -10.75
C LYS A 76 5.71 27.64 -11.35
N ILE A 77 4.40 27.59 -11.41
CA ILE A 77 3.55 28.63 -11.99
C ILE A 77 2.85 29.42 -10.89
N ASP A 78 2.20 28.70 -9.97
CA ASP A 78 1.43 29.28 -8.86
C ASP A 78 1.54 28.40 -7.60
N ALA A 79 0.77 27.30 -7.50
CA ALA A 79 0.81 26.38 -6.37
C ALA A 79 0.64 24.94 -6.85
N PRO A 80 1.25 23.95 -6.16
CA PRO A 80 1.04 22.54 -6.45
C PRO A 80 -0.44 22.17 -6.38
N VAL A 81 -0.85 21.22 -7.21
CA VAL A 81 -2.18 20.60 -7.08
C VAL A 81 -2.23 19.85 -5.76
N SER A 82 -3.27 20.04 -4.95
CA SER A 82 -3.47 19.35 -3.66
C SER A 82 -3.85 17.87 -3.87
N ILE A 83 -2.91 17.10 -4.40
CA ILE A 83 -3.09 15.71 -4.87
C ILE A 83 -3.54 14.80 -3.74
N ARG A 84 -2.94 14.95 -2.54
CA ARG A 84 -3.33 14.18 -1.35
C ARG A 84 -4.75 14.49 -0.89
N ALA A 85 -5.13 15.77 -0.89
CA ALA A 85 -6.49 16.17 -0.52
C ALA A 85 -7.53 15.61 -1.51
N LEU A 86 -7.21 15.61 -2.81
CA LEU A 86 -8.06 15.01 -3.84
C LEU A 86 -8.14 13.48 -3.68
N LYS A 87 -7.05 12.81 -3.31
CA LYS A 87 -7.08 11.38 -2.95
C LYS A 87 -8.03 11.15 -1.78
N ARG A 88 -7.90 11.94 -0.70
CA ARG A 88 -8.78 11.86 0.45
C ARG A 88 -10.25 12.05 0.08
N PHE A 89 -10.57 13.03 -0.77
CA PHE A 89 -11.93 13.26 -1.25
C PHE A 89 -12.55 12.00 -1.87
N VAL A 90 -11.83 11.31 -2.76
CA VAL A 90 -12.38 10.11 -3.40
C VAL A 90 -12.41 8.89 -2.47
N THR A 91 -11.46 8.78 -1.52
CA THR A 91 -11.48 7.69 -0.53
C THR A 91 -12.56 7.87 0.54
N GLU A 92 -12.88 9.11 0.94
CA GLU A 92 -14.01 9.41 1.81
C GLU A 92 -15.34 9.07 1.13
N LYS A 93 -15.41 9.21 -0.19
CA LYS A 93 -16.63 8.97 -0.95
C LYS A 93 -16.83 7.51 -1.34
N TYR A 94 -15.78 6.80 -1.72
CA TYR A 94 -15.84 5.43 -2.29
C TYR A 94 -14.91 4.43 -1.63
N GLY A 95 -14.05 4.85 -0.72
CA GLY A 95 -13.13 3.99 0.01
C GLY A 95 -13.72 3.47 1.31
N VAL A 96 -12.87 2.93 2.17
CA VAL A 96 -13.26 2.37 3.48
C VAL A 96 -13.86 3.41 4.45
N GLU A 97 -13.77 4.69 4.10
CA GLU A 97 -14.35 5.82 4.83
C GLU A 97 -15.78 6.15 4.40
N SER A 98 -16.25 5.59 3.28
CA SER A 98 -17.59 5.86 2.77
C SER A 98 -18.69 5.47 3.76
N LEU A 99 -19.73 6.27 3.80
CA LEU A 99 -20.95 6.00 4.56
C LEU A 99 -21.87 4.99 3.86
N GLU A 100 -21.56 4.62 2.61
CA GLU A 100 -22.30 3.65 1.80
C GLU A 100 -21.47 2.36 1.65
N PRO A 101 -21.46 1.46 2.64
CA PRO A 101 -20.58 0.27 2.68
C PRO A 101 -20.75 -0.65 1.47
N ASP A 102 -21.99 -0.84 1.00
CA ASP A 102 -22.31 -1.77 -0.10
C ASP A 102 -21.67 -1.31 -1.42
N THR A 103 -21.57 0.01 -1.64
CA THR A 103 -20.93 0.58 -2.82
C THR A 103 -19.44 0.25 -2.86
N GLN A 104 -18.76 0.25 -1.72
CA GLN A 104 -17.35 -0.10 -1.64
C GLN A 104 -17.09 -1.55 -1.99
N ASP A 105 -17.88 -2.45 -1.43
CA ASP A 105 -17.71 -3.88 -1.62
C ASP A 105 -17.98 -4.27 -3.06
N THR A 106 -19.05 -3.72 -3.66
CA THR A 106 -19.36 -3.91 -5.07
C THR A 106 -18.27 -3.37 -5.98
N LEU A 107 -17.73 -2.19 -5.70
CA LEU A 107 -16.64 -1.61 -6.50
C LEU A 107 -15.34 -2.41 -6.36
N PHE A 108 -15.03 -2.87 -5.15
CA PHE A 108 -13.83 -3.66 -4.88
C PHE A 108 -13.92 -5.05 -5.54
N ASP A 109 -15.02 -5.74 -5.36
CA ASP A 109 -15.26 -7.07 -5.95
C ASP A 109 -15.32 -6.97 -7.48
N GLY A 110 -16.05 -5.99 -8.02
CA GLY A 110 -16.09 -5.74 -9.46
C GLY A 110 -14.73 -5.35 -10.05
N ALA A 111 -13.86 -4.70 -9.29
CA ALA A 111 -12.49 -4.38 -9.74
C ALA A 111 -11.60 -5.63 -9.76
N ILE A 112 -11.80 -6.57 -8.82
CA ILE A 112 -11.09 -7.86 -8.79
C ILE A 112 -11.58 -8.75 -9.96
N ASP A 113 -12.90 -8.87 -10.13
CA ASP A 113 -13.53 -9.75 -11.10
C ASP A 113 -13.35 -9.26 -12.55
N SER A 114 -13.33 -7.96 -12.77
CA SER A 114 -13.24 -7.37 -14.12
C SER A 114 -11.91 -7.65 -14.84
N GLY A 115 -10.91 -8.16 -14.11
CA GLY A 115 -9.64 -8.73 -14.61
C GLY A 115 -8.82 -7.89 -15.59
N ASN A 116 -9.41 -6.84 -16.17
CA ASN A 116 -8.86 -6.13 -17.30
C ASN A 116 -8.82 -4.60 -17.18
N LYS A 117 -9.68 -3.98 -16.41
CA LYS A 117 -9.85 -2.53 -16.45
C LYS A 117 -9.04 -1.80 -15.37
N TRP A 118 -8.89 -2.43 -14.24
CA TRP A 118 -8.23 -1.88 -13.05
C TRP A 118 -7.07 -2.81 -12.69
N ARG A 119 -6.08 -2.83 -13.57
CA ARG A 119 -4.85 -3.54 -13.28
C ARG A 119 -4.19 -2.85 -12.09
N TRP A 120 -4.31 -3.46 -10.93
CA TRP A 120 -3.39 -3.26 -9.85
C TRP A 120 -2.01 -3.37 -10.48
N HIS A 121 -1.27 -2.28 -10.62
CA HIS A 121 -0.04 -2.20 -11.44
C HIS A 121 1.07 -3.13 -10.93
N LEU A 122 0.78 -4.39 -10.86
CA LEU A 122 1.80 -5.40 -10.64
C LEU A 122 2.50 -5.69 -11.98
N PRO A 123 3.83 -5.68 -12.03
CA PRO A 123 4.61 -5.83 -13.28
C PRO A 123 4.31 -7.11 -14.07
N MET A 124 3.53 -8.04 -13.52
CA MET A 124 3.30 -9.38 -14.05
C MET A 124 1.87 -9.62 -14.57
N GLN A 125 1.12 -8.61 -14.95
CA GLN A 125 -0.30 -8.77 -15.36
C GLN A 125 -0.51 -9.15 -16.83
N ASN A 126 0.34 -10.01 -17.36
CA ASN A 126 0.05 -10.63 -18.66
C ASN A 126 -0.95 -11.80 -18.49
N GLU A 127 -1.67 -12.14 -19.57
CA GLU A 127 -2.73 -13.17 -19.61
C GLU A 127 -2.39 -14.53 -19.00
N ALA A 128 -1.09 -14.81 -18.82
CA ALA A 128 -0.58 -15.99 -18.12
C ALA A 128 -1.05 -16.12 -16.66
N ARG A 129 -1.59 -15.05 -16.04
CA ARG A 129 -2.03 -15.04 -14.65
C ARG A 129 -3.40 -15.63 -14.38
N LYS A 130 -4.25 -15.71 -15.36
CA LYS A 130 -5.60 -16.27 -15.18
C LYS A 130 -5.60 -17.74 -14.69
N ASN A 131 -4.42 -18.39 -14.68
CA ASN A 131 -4.27 -19.80 -14.36
C ASN A 131 -3.25 -20.13 -13.25
N ILE A 132 -2.68 -19.13 -12.55
CA ILE A 132 -1.72 -19.44 -11.49
C ILE A 132 -2.42 -19.35 -10.12
N VAL A 133 -3.29 -20.30 -9.85
CA VAL A 133 -3.54 -20.68 -8.45
C VAL A 133 -2.27 -21.44 -8.02
N THR A 134 -1.33 -20.74 -7.42
CA THR A 134 -0.18 -21.40 -6.83
C THR A 134 -0.62 -21.90 -5.47
N ASN A 135 -0.61 -23.21 -5.24
CA ASN A 135 -0.78 -23.80 -3.90
C ASN A 135 0.41 -23.46 -2.97
N LYS A 136 1.24 -22.48 -3.35
CA LYS A 136 2.44 -22.09 -2.63
C LYS A 136 2.09 -21.20 -1.47
N LYS A 137 2.56 -21.59 -0.28
CA LYS A 137 2.34 -20.85 0.94
C LYS A 137 3.47 -19.87 1.20
N ILE A 138 3.12 -18.62 1.50
CA ILE A 138 4.06 -17.57 1.85
C ILE A 138 3.75 -17.05 3.26
N ALA A 139 4.78 -17.02 4.10
CA ALA A 139 4.69 -16.39 5.41
C ALA A 139 5.15 -14.93 5.31
N VAL A 140 4.37 -14.02 5.90
CA VAL A 140 4.74 -12.61 6.08
C VAL A 140 4.88 -12.34 7.57
N ILE A 141 6.01 -11.80 8.00
CA ILE A 141 6.28 -11.53 9.41
C ILE A 141 6.12 -10.04 9.68
N GLY A 142 5.08 -9.71 10.45
CA GLY A 142 4.69 -8.35 10.79
C GLY A 142 3.56 -7.83 9.92
N SER A 143 2.50 -7.33 10.57
CA SER A 143 1.32 -6.72 9.96
C SER A 143 1.39 -5.19 9.92
N GLY A 144 2.58 -4.63 9.82
CA GLY A 144 2.77 -3.22 9.50
C GLY A 144 2.42 -2.92 8.02
N PRO A 145 2.50 -1.65 7.58
CA PRO A 145 2.13 -1.28 6.21
C PRO A 145 2.90 -2.07 5.15
N THR A 146 4.18 -2.35 5.38
CA THR A 146 5.02 -3.11 4.44
C THR A 146 4.54 -4.56 4.31
N GLY A 147 4.30 -5.24 5.43
CA GLY A 147 3.86 -6.64 5.42
C GLY A 147 2.46 -6.81 4.84
N LEU A 148 1.55 -5.93 5.21
CA LEU A 148 0.18 -5.95 4.69
C LEU A 148 0.12 -5.61 3.19
N SER A 149 0.95 -4.68 2.70
CA SER A 149 1.05 -4.41 1.26
C SER A 149 1.60 -5.61 0.50
N ALA A 150 2.66 -6.24 1.02
CA ALA A 150 3.20 -7.46 0.42
C ALA A 150 2.17 -8.61 0.43
N ALA A 151 1.45 -8.78 1.54
CA ALA A 151 0.40 -9.80 1.66
C ALA A 151 -0.74 -9.57 0.64
N HIS A 152 -1.17 -8.31 0.48
CA HIS A 152 -2.16 -7.92 -0.53
C HIS A 152 -1.69 -8.30 -1.95
N ASP A 153 -0.50 -7.89 -2.33
CA ASP A 153 0.01 -8.11 -3.66
C ASP A 153 0.26 -9.60 -3.96
N LEU A 154 0.80 -10.34 -2.98
CA LEU A 154 1.01 -11.78 -3.08
C LEU A 154 -0.32 -12.54 -3.19
N ALA A 155 -1.35 -12.15 -2.45
CA ALA A 155 -2.69 -12.74 -2.57
C ALA A 155 -3.30 -12.47 -3.95
N LEU A 156 -3.18 -11.24 -4.47
CA LEU A 156 -3.56 -10.92 -5.85
C LEU A 156 -2.77 -11.74 -6.88
N MET A 157 -1.56 -12.17 -6.54
CA MET A 157 -0.75 -13.10 -7.33
C MET A 157 -1.18 -14.56 -7.22
N GLY A 158 -2.18 -14.88 -6.43
CA GLY A 158 -2.69 -16.24 -6.26
C GLY A 158 -1.90 -17.09 -5.27
N TYR A 159 -1.02 -16.49 -4.44
CA TYR A 159 -0.34 -17.19 -3.35
C TYR A 159 -1.25 -17.32 -2.13
N SER A 160 -1.08 -18.43 -1.38
CA SER A 160 -1.68 -18.57 -0.05
C SER A 160 -0.81 -17.83 0.97
N VAL A 161 -1.33 -16.76 1.54
CA VAL A 161 -0.54 -15.86 2.41
C VAL A 161 -1.03 -15.91 3.83
N THR A 162 -0.09 -16.14 4.77
CA THR A 162 -0.34 -16.00 6.21
C THR A 162 0.59 -14.94 6.78
N VAL A 163 0.01 -13.95 7.43
CA VAL A 163 0.73 -12.89 8.16
C VAL A 163 0.83 -13.27 9.63
N PHE A 164 2.03 -13.26 10.18
CA PHE A 164 2.30 -13.50 11.61
C PHE A 164 2.56 -12.17 12.28
N GLU A 165 1.70 -11.81 13.22
CA GLU A 165 1.76 -10.54 13.95
C GLU A 165 2.09 -10.79 15.43
N ALA A 166 3.04 -10.05 15.93
CA ALA A 166 3.51 -10.19 17.32
C ALA A 166 2.48 -9.72 18.34
N THR A 167 1.67 -8.73 17.99
CA THR A 167 0.65 -8.12 18.85
C THR A 167 -0.74 -8.71 18.58
N ASN A 168 -1.72 -8.25 19.32
CA ASN A 168 -3.13 -8.66 19.16
C ASN A 168 -3.87 -7.81 18.12
N VAL A 169 -3.23 -6.84 17.48
CA VAL A 169 -3.84 -5.92 16.53
C VAL A 169 -2.93 -5.66 15.33
N PRO A 170 -3.49 -5.50 14.11
CA PRO A 170 -2.72 -5.21 12.91
C PRO A 170 -2.44 -3.71 12.75
N GLY A 171 -1.49 -3.37 11.86
CA GLY A 171 -1.27 -2.00 11.42
C GLY A 171 0.11 -1.46 11.79
N GLY A 172 0.84 -2.09 12.73
CA GLY A 172 2.18 -1.66 13.12
C GLY A 172 2.24 -0.17 13.45
N MET A 173 3.20 0.58 12.89
CA MET A 173 3.38 2.01 13.17
C MET A 173 2.24 2.90 12.68
N LEU A 174 1.38 2.45 11.77
CA LEU A 174 0.14 3.18 11.46
C LEU A 174 -0.77 3.27 12.69
N ARG A 175 -0.77 2.23 13.53
CA ARG A 175 -1.59 2.15 14.75
C ARG A 175 -0.87 2.69 15.98
N HIS A 176 0.39 2.33 16.18
CA HIS A 176 1.13 2.65 17.39
C HIS A 176 1.87 4.00 17.33
N GLY A 177 2.28 4.44 16.13
CA GLY A 177 3.05 5.67 15.95
C GLY A 177 2.24 6.88 15.52
N ILE A 178 1.15 6.70 14.78
CA ILE A 178 0.34 7.83 14.29
C ILE A 178 -0.78 8.13 15.30
N PRO A 179 -0.92 9.35 15.80
CA PRO A 179 -2.01 9.74 16.70
C PRO A 179 -3.39 9.52 16.08
N GLU A 180 -4.36 9.06 16.88
CA GLU A 180 -5.69 8.69 16.41
C GLU A 180 -6.45 9.83 15.76
N TYR A 181 -6.26 11.08 16.22
CA TYR A 181 -6.86 12.26 15.61
C TYR A 181 -6.35 12.53 14.17
N ARG A 182 -5.20 11.96 13.80
CA ARG A 182 -4.66 12.03 12.43
C ARG A 182 -5.10 10.86 11.57
N LEU A 183 -5.17 9.66 12.16
CA LEU A 183 -5.55 8.42 11.51
C LEU A 183 -6.40 7.57 12.46
N ALA A 184 -7.71 7.63 12.30
CA ALA A 184 -8.63 6.85 13.11
C ALA A 184 -8.36 5.35 12.96
N ARG A 185 -8.35 4.61 14.08
CA ARG A 185 -8.03 3.18 14.12
C ARG A 185 -8.96 2.36 13.26
N ILE A 186 -10.24 2.71 13.23
CA ILE A 186 -11.24 2.04 12.41
C ILE A 186 -10.90 2.03 10.91
N LEU A 187 -10.18 3.05 10.41
CA LEU A 187 -9.78 3.07 9.00
C LEU A 187 -8.70 2.04 8.71
N ILE A 188 -7.78 1.85 9.65
CA ILE A 188 -6.75 0.81 9.55
C ILE A 188 -7.42 -0.56 9.52
N ASP A 189 -8.37 -0.79 10.44
CA ASP A 189 -9.07 -2.07 10.54
C ASP A 189 -9.84 -2.38 9.26
N LYS A 190 -10.57 -1.41 8.71
CA LYS A 190 -11.30 -1.57 7.45
C LYS A 190 -10.39 -1.83 6.25
N GLU A 191 -9.21 -1.17 6.14
CA GLU A 191 -8.25 -1.47 5.05
C GLU A 191 -7.67 -2.88 5.22
N VAL A 192 -7.38 -3.30 6.45
CA VAL A 192 -6.91 -4.67 6.74
C VAL A 192 -7.98 -5.71 6.39
N ASP A 193 -9.25 -5.43 6.69
CA ASP A 193 -10.34 -6.33 6.33
C ASP A 193 -10.49 -6.51 4.81
N LYS A 194 -10.23 -5.45 4.02
CA LYS A 194 -10.17 -5.59 2.55
C LYS A 194 -9.04 -6.51 2.10
N ILE A 195 -7.88 -6.48 2.78
CA ILE A 195 -6.77 -7.38 2.50
C ILE A 195 -7.13 -8.83 2.88
N LYS A 196 -7.78 -9.03 4.03
CA LYS A 196 -8.26 -10.35 4.48
C LYS A 196 -9.28 -10.96 3.50
N ARG A 197 -10.13 -10.15 2.88
CA ARG A 197 -11.09 -10.63 1.84
C ARG A 197 -10.41 -11.22 0.60
N LEU A 198 -9.13 -10.93 0.36
CA LEU A 198 -8.34 -11.60 -0.68
C LEU A 198 -7.87 -13.01 -0.29
N GLY A 199 -8.26 -13.50 0.88
CA GLY A 199 -7.84 -14.79 1.41
C GLY A 199 -6.57 -14.73 2.26
N VAL A 200 -6.10 -13.55 2.64
CA VAL A 200 -4.97 -13.39 3.56
C VAL A 200 -5.39 -13.72 4.99
N GLU A 201 -4.69 -14.67 5.61
CA GLU A 201 -4.85 -15.00 7.02
C GLU A 201 -3.91 -14.16 7.88
N ILE A 202 -4.35 -13.71 9.05
CA ILE A 202 -3.50 -13.02 10.03
C ILE A 202 -3.55 -13.78 11.36
N GLN A 203 -2.40 -14.25 11.79
CA GLN A 203 -2.20 -14.90 13.08
C GLN A 203 -1.60 -13.89 14.07
N TYR A 204 -2.41 -13.50 15.05
CA TYR A 204 -2.01 -12.55 16.08
C TYR A 204 -1.29 -13.24 17.24
N ASN A 205 -0.61 -12.44 18.08
CA ASN A 205 0.14 -12.91 19.24
C ASN A 205 1.17 -13.99 18.88
N THR A 206 1.76 -13.88 17.69
CA THR A 206 2.71 -14.86 17.15
C THR A 206 4.06 -14.18 16.82
N PRO A 207 4.81 -13.73 17.85
CA PRO A 207 6.11 -13.13 17.65
C PRO A 207 7.13 -14.14 17.16
N LEU A 208 8.11 -13.70 16.37
CA LEU A 208 9.31 -14.51 16.13
C LEU A 208 10.08 -14.71 17.44
N THR A 209 10.45 -15.96 17.71
CA THR A 209 11.21 -16.37 18.86
C THR A 209 12.25 -17.41 18.47
N GLU A 210 13.13 -17.81 19.38
CA GLU A 210 14.04 -18.93 19.15
C GLU A 210 13.32 -20.25 18.84
N LYS A 211 12.11 -20.43 19.39
CA LYS A 211 11.26 -21.62 19.21
C LYS A 211 10.33 -21.52 18.01
N PHE A 212 10.06 -20.30 17.51
CA PHE A 212 9.22 -20.05 16.35
C PHE A 212 9.92 -19.08 15.40
N GLY A 213 10.53 -19.61 14.37
CA GLY A 213 11.31 -18.87 13.38
C GLY A 213 11.22 -19.48 11.99
N ILE A 214 12.11 -19.08 11.11
CA ILE A 214 12.10 -19.48 9.68
C ILE A 214 12.12 -21.01 9.53
N LYS A 215 12.86 -21.75 10.37
CA LYS A 215 12.93 -23.22 10.29
C LYS A 215 11.56 -23.85 10.54
N GLN A 216 10.83 -23.37 11.54
CA GLN A 216 9.50 -23.86 11.90
C GLN A 216 8.47 -23.51 10.81
N LEU A 217 8.54 -22.30 10.25
CA LEU A 217 7.69 -21.90 9.14
C LEU A 217 7.91 -22.78 7.92
N ARG A 218 9.16 -23.08 7.57
CA ARG A 218 9.46 -24.02 6.49
C ARG A 218 8.94 -25.43 6.77
N ALA A 219 9.04 -25.90 8.02
CA ALA A 219 8.47 -27.19 8.42
C ALA A 219 6.93 -27.23 8.31
N GLN A 220 6.26 -26.09 8.41
CA GLN A 220 4.82 -25.93 8.20
C GLN A 220 4.44 -25.80 6.71
N GLY A 221 5.39 -25.89 5.79
CA GLY A 221 5.18 -25.87 4.35
C GLY A 221 5.19 -24.47 3.72
N PHE A 222 5.67 -23.45 4.43
CA PHE A 222 5.90 -22.15 3.80
C PHE A 222 7.15 -22.19 2.92
N GLU A 223 6.98 -21.91 1.63
CA GLU A 223 8.07 -21.94 0.65
C GLU A 223 8.94 -20.68 0.73
N SER A 224 8.35 -19.57 1.13
CA SER A 224 9.04 -18.28 1.27
C SER A 224 8.59 -17.55 2.52
N VAL A 225 9.50 -16.74 3.07
CA VAL A 225 9.24 -15.91 4.26
C VAL A 225 9.62 -14.47 3.93
N PHE A 226 8.67 -13.55 4.04
CA PHE A 226 8.88 -12.12 3.90
C PHE A 226 8.95 -11.48 5.29
N ILE A 227 10.06 -10.82 5.60
CA ILE A 227 10.30 -10.24 6.93
C ILE A 227 10.05 -8.74 6.87
N SER A 228 9.09 -8.25 7.66
CA SER A 228 8.65 -6.84 7.73
C SER A 228 8.35 -6.39 9.16
N VAL A 229 9.23 -6.76 10.07
CA VAL A 229 9.08 -6.51 11.53
C VAL A 229 9.20 -5.04 11.93
N GLY A 230 9.60 -4.16 11.00
CA GLY A 230 9.78 -2.74 11.26
C GLY A 230 10.98 -2.43 12.18
N THR A 231 10.98 -1.22 12.75
CA THR A 231 12.01 -0.73 13.68
C THR A 231 11.36 -0.45 15.02
N GLN A 232 11.54 -1.37 15.97
CA GLN A 232 10.89 -1.31 17.29
C GLN A 232 11.71 -0.57 18.36
N LYS A 233 12.99 -0.29 18.09
CA LYS A 233 13.84 0.44 19.03
C LYS A 233 13.96 1.91 18.64
N GLY A 234 13.66 2.79 19.58
CA GLY A 234 13.99 4.20 19.50
C GLY A 234 15.51 4.40 19.44
N ARG A 235 15.96 5.36 18.64
CA ARG A 235 17.38 5.77 18.62
C ARG A 235 17.63 6.68 19.81
N ASP A 236 18.70 6.43 20.56
CA ASP A 236 19.15 7.34 21.60
C ASP A 236 19.68 8.62 20.99
N LEU A 237 19.34 9.76 21.60
CA LEU A 237 19.95 11.03 21.30
C LEU A 237 21.23 11.14 22.10
N ASN A 238 22.36 11.38 21.43
CA ASN A 238 23.65 11.57 22.09
C ASN A 238 23.82 13.03 22.55
N ILE A 239 22.95 13.44 23.48
CA ILE A 239 22.95 14.78 24.10
C ILE A 239 23.03 14.64 25.61
N GLU A 240 23.61 15.67 26.26
CA GLU A 240 23.69 15.73 27.72
C GLU A 240 22.29 15.66 28.35
N GLY A 241 22.14 14.83 29.36
CA GLY A 241 20.88 14.62 30.06
C GLY A 241 19.93 13.58 29.43
N SER A 242 20.27 12.96 28.31
CA SER A 242 19.41 11.91 27.69
C SER A 242 19.25 10.66 28.53
N ASN A 243 20.09 10.48 29.55
CA ASN A 243 20.07 9.37 30.50
C ASN A 243 19.45 9.74 31.86
N LEU A 244 18.88 10.92 32.01
CA LEU A 244 18.25 11.34 33.26
C LEU A 244 16.92 10.58 33.48
N ASP A 245 16.57 10.44 34.76
CA ASP A 245 15.28 9.86 35.14
C ASP A 245 14.13 10.72 34.61
N GLY A 246 13.11 10.07 34.05
CA GLY A 246 11.98 10.75 33.40
C GLY A 246 12.19 11.10 31.90
N VAL A 247 13.38 10.88 31.34
CA VAL A 247 13.62 10.98 29.89
C VAL A 247 13.22 9.66 29.24
N ILE A 248 12.14 9.69 28.48
CA ILE A 248 11.60 8.51 27.76
C ILE A 248 11.67 8.70 26.27
N LYS A 249 11.81 7.62 25.52
CA LYS A 249 11.73 7.64 24.05
C LYS A 249 10.29 7.63 23.59
N ALA A 250 9.99 8.29 22.50
CA ALA A 250 8.61 8.40 21.98
C ALA A 250 7.99 7.04 21.57
N ILE A 251 8.81 5.98 21.49
CA ILE A 251 8.35 4.63 21.12
C ILE A 251 8.20 3.73 22.35
N ASP A 252 8.84 4.07 23.47
CA ASP A 252 8.72 3.35 24.74
C ASP A 252 7.41 3.77 25.42
#